data_4248f73962bf91206784d3d5024be5d8
#
_entry.id   4248f73962bf91206784d3d5024be5d8
#
_cell.length_a   1.000
_cell.length_b   1.000
_cell.length_c   1.000
_cell.angle_alpha   90.00
_cell.angle_beta   90.00
_cell.angle_gamma   90.00
#
_symmetry.space_group_name_H-M   'P 1'
#
loop_
_entity.id
_entity.type
_entity.pdbx_description
1 polymer ?
#
loop_
_entity_poly.entity_id
_entity_poly.type
_entity_poly.pdbx_seq_one_letter_code
_entity_poly.pdbx_strand_id
1 'polypeptide(L)'
;IISPSGKKFLPPSGTYWRVSQETFLALDADKRIWWGKNGDSVPRIKKFLSEAKQGVVPTTLWSYKDAGQNADAKQEIRKVFEHESEIFTTPKPTRLIERILQIAADPDSIILDSFAGSGTTAHAVLNMNKADGGNRKFILVEMMDYADSITAERVKRVINGYGEGKKAVEGTGGNFSYYELGPVLLLPDGN
;
A
#
# COMPACT_ATOMS: atom_id res chain seq x y z
N ILE A 1 5.31 -42.98 16.16
CA ILE A 1 4.31 -42.80 15.10
C ILE A 1 4.55 -43.83 14.02
N ILE A 2 3.50 -44.40 13.50
CA ILE A 2 3.55 -45.39 12.39
C ILE A 2 2.92 -44.75 11.17
N SER A 3 3.62 -44.80 10.02
CA SER A 3 3.10 -44.31 8.75
C SER A 3 2.07 -45.26 8.12
N PRO A 4 1.30 -44.80 7.12
CA PRO A 4 0.38 -45.67 6.36
C PRO A 4 1.09 -46.88 5.69
N SER A 5 2.38 -46.76 5.37
CA SER A 5 3.21 -47.83 4.84
C SER A 5 3.75 -48.79 5.91
N GLY A 6 3.41 -48.60 7.19
CA GLY A 6 3.89 -49.40 8.31
C GLY A 6 5.27 -49.03 8.88
N LYS A 7 5.90 -47.98 8.34
CA LYS A 7 7.22 -47.53 8.81
C LYS A 7 7.10 -46.77 10.13
N LYS A 8 7.93 -47.12 11.11
CA LYS A 8 7.97 -46.52 12.42
C LYS A 8 8.91 -45.31 12.46
N PHE A 9 8.43 -44.20 12.99
CA PHE A 9 9.21 -42.97 13.21
C PHE A 9 9.27 -42.65 14.70
N LEU A 10 10.46 -42.28 15.16
CA LEU A 10 10.73 -41.77 16.49
C LEU A 10 11.15 -40.29 16.35
N PRO A 11 10.93 -39.46 17.37
CA PRO A 11 11.50 -38.11 17.38
C PRO A 11 13.04 -38.22 17.43
N PRO A 12 13.76 -37.19 16.96
CA PRO A 12 15.20 -37.12 17.11
C PRO A 12 15.63 -37.28 18.56
N SER A 13 16.81 -37.88 18.81
CA SER A 13 17.32 -38.07 20.14
C SER A 13 17.31 -36.78 20.98
N GLY A 14 16.84 -36.85 22.22
CA GLY A 14 16.71 -35.70 23.11
C GLY A 14 15.55 -34.74 22.78
N THR A 15 14.64 -35.11 21.87
CA THR A 15 13.48 -34.27 21.50
C THR A 15 12.17 -35.03 21.65
N TYR A 16 11.06 -34.31 21.58
CA TYR A 16 9.70 -34.84 21.61
C TYR A 16 8.92 -34.41 20.38
N TRP A 17 7.83 -35.13 20.08
CA TRP A 17 6.86 -34.67 19.08
C TRP A 17 6.23 -33.36 19.53
N ARG A 18 5.99 -32.46 18.58
CA ARG A 18 5.43 -31.10 18.88
C ARG A 18 3.97 -31.12 19.27
N VAL A 19 3.28 -32.21 19.05
CA VAL A 19 1.85 -32.39 19.37
C VAL A 19 1.66 -33.66 20.19
N SER A 20 0.63 -33.72 21.02
CA SER A 20 0.24 -34.92 21.73
C SER A 20 -0.20 -36.02 20.77
N GLN A 21 -0.23 -37.25 21.26
CA GLN A 21 -0.73 -38.41 20.48
C GLN A 21 -2.18 -38.18 20.04
N GLU A 22 -3.03 -37.69 20.93
CA GLU A 22 -4.42 -37.41 20.65
C GLU A 22 -4.58 -36.34 19.54
N THR A 23 -3.85 -35.22 19.66
CA THR A 23 -3.83 -34.18 18.62
C THR A 23 -3.33 -34.70 17.28
N PHE A 24 -2.31 -35.58 17.30
CA PHE A 24 -1.78 -36.19 16.08
C PHE A 24 -2.83 -37.07 15.39
N LEU A 25 -3.53 -37.92 16.15
CA LEU A 25 -4.58 -38.78 15.60
C LEU A 25 -5.76 -37.99 15.06
N ALA A 26 -6.15 -36.90 15.71
CA ALA A 26 -7.18 -36.00 15.21
C ALA A 26 -6.76 -35.34 13.88
N LEU A 27 -5.51 -34.87 13.78
CA LEU A 27 -4.96 -34.30 12.54
C LEU A 27 -4.83 -35.32 11.41
N ASP A 28 -4.53 -36.57 11.73
CA ASP A 28 -4.45 -37.65 10.75
C ASP A 28 -5.84 -38.02 10.22
N ALA A 29 -6.83 -38.14 11.11
CA ALA A 29 -8.22 -38.37 10.75
C ALA A 29 -8.78 -37.24 9.83
N ASP A 30 -8.38 -35.99 10.08
CA ASP A 30 -8.71 -34.80 9.24
C ASP A 30 -7.82 -34.69 7.98
N LYS A 31 -7.02 -35.73 7.65
CA LYS A 31 -6.12 -35.78 6.49
C LYS A 31 -5.09 -34.62 6.46
N ARG A 32 -4.75 -34.07 7.61
CA ARG A 32 -3.78 -33.00 7.77
C ARG A 32 -2.35 -33.46 7.91
N ILE A 33 -2.10 -34.76 7.94
CA ILE A 33 -0.75 -35.29 7.94
C ILE A 33 -0.31 -35.63 6.53
N TRP A 34 0.86 -35.15 6.14
CA TRP A 34 1.50 -35.50 4.90
C TRP A 34 2.66 -36.44 5.15
N TRP A 35 2.58 -37.63 4.54
CA TRP A 35 3.53 -38.73 4.70
C TRP A 35 4.51 -38.84 3.55
N GLY A 36 4.65 -37.79 2.71
CA GLY A 36 5.40 -37.88 1.46
C GLY A 36 4.60 -38.49 0.32
N LYS A 37 5.21 -38.55 -0.86
CA LYS A 37 4.54 -39.07 -2.06
C LYS A 37 4.19 -40.56 -1.95
N ASN A 38 5.00 -41.35 -1.25
CA ASN A 38 4.85 -42.81 -1.12
C ASN A 38 4.24 -43.21 0.23
N GLY A 39 3.85 -42.27 1.10
CA GLY A 39 3.28 -42.59 2.40
C GLY A 39 4.29 -43.14 3.43
N ASP A 40 5.59 -42.92 3.24
CA ASP A 40 6.69 -43.50 4.03
C ASP A 40 7.67 -42.44 4.57
N SER A 41 7.37 -41.16 4.44
CA SER A 41 8.21 -40.08 4.96
C SER A 41 7.84 -39.67 6.39
N VAL A 42 8.73 -38.96 7.06
CA VAL A 42 8.48 -38.37 8.36
C VAL A 42 7.22 -37.50 8.28
N PRO A 43 6.26 -37.63 9.22
CA PRO A 43 5.02 -36.90 9.17
C PRO A 43 5.22 -35.40 9.23
N ARG A 44 4.51 -34.66 8.38
CA ARG A 44 4.45 -33.19 8.40
C ARG A 44 3.00 -32.74 8.43
N ILE A 45 2.72 -31.74 9.27
CA ILE A 45 1.38 -31.15 9.36
C ILE A 45 1.17 -30.24 8.14
N LYS A 46 0.08 -30.46 7.39
CA LYS A 46 -0.35 -29.62 6.29
C LYS A 46 -0.95 -28.32 6.86
N LYS A 47 -0.61 -27.21 6.26
CA LYS A 47 -1.40 -25.97 6.33
C LYS A 47 -2.15 -25.82 5.01
N PHE A 48 -3.45 -25.67 5.09
CA PHE A 48 -4.25 -25.40 3.88
C PHE A 48 -4.10 -23.93 3.49
N LEU A 49 -4.13 -23.67 2.19
CA LEU A 49 -4.00 -22.32 1.65
C LEU A 49 -5.13 -21.39 2.14
N SER A 50 -6.33 -21.95 2.34
CA SER A 50 -7.48 -21.23 2.93
C SER A 50 -7.27 -20.76 4.37
N GLU A 51 -6.35 -21.39 5.10
CA GLU A 51 -5.99 -21.05 6.49
C GLU A 51 -4.73 -20.17 6.56
N ALA A 52 -4.06 -19.98 5.43
CA ALA A 52 -2.90 -19.11 5.38
C ALA A 52 -3.33 -17.65 5.47
N LYS A 53 -2.63 -16.88 6.31
CA LYS A 53 -2.82 -15.43 6.32
C LYS A 53 -2.56 -14.90 4.92
N GLN A 54 -3.52 -14.19 4.37
CA GLN A 54 -3.34 -13.51 3.09
C GLN A 54 -2.37 -12.34 3.24
N GLY A 55 -1.42 -12.25 2.31
CA GLY A 55 -0.43 -11.19 2.28
C GLY A 55 0.88 -11.52 3.01
N VAL A 56 1.87 -10.74 2.72
CA VAL A 56 3.22 -10.78 3.32
C VAL A 56 3.37 -9.56 4.21
N VAL A 57 3.88 -9.76 5.42
CA VAL A 57 4.21 -8.64 6.30
C VAL A 57 5.23 -7.75 5.61
N PRO A 58 4.96 -6.44 5.46
CA PRO A 58 5.89 -5.54 4.82
C PRO A 58 7.21 -5.47 5.59
N THR A 59 8.31 -5.39 4.86
CA THR A 59 9.64 -5.18 5.45
C THR A 59 9.75 -3.76 6.01
N THR A 60 10.59 -3.56 7.00
CA THR A 60 10.86 -2.23 7.57
C THR A 60 11.78 -1.38 6.69
N LEU A 61 12.52 -2.01 5.79
CA LEU A 61 13.38 -1.33 4.81
C LEU A 61 12.73 -1.40 3.43
N TRP A 62 12.48 -0.22 2.85
CA TRP A 62 11.98 -0.08 1.48
C TRP A 62 13.07 0.48 0.59
N SER A 63 13.43 -0.27 -0.43
CA SER A 63 14.44 0.16 -1.40
C SER A 63 13.83 1.18 -2.37
N TYR A 64 14.69 1.92 -3.08
CA TYR A 64 14.24 2.81 -4.15
C TYR A 64 13.49 2.06 -5.27
N LYS A 65 13.75 0.79 -5.44
CA LYS A 65 13.02 -0.07 -6.40
C LYS A 65 11.57 -0.27 -5.99
N ASP A 66 11.30 -0.31 -4.70
CA ASP A 66 9.96 -0.53 -4.15
C ASP A 66 9.18 0.77 -3.97
N ALA A 67 9.85 1.80 -3.44
CA ALA A 67 9.22 3.06 -3.03
C ALA A 67 9.53 4.26 -3.94
N GLY A 68 10.42 4.11 -4.92
CA GLY A 68 10.89 5.22 -5.73
C GLY A 68 11.96 6.07 -5.04
N GLN A 69 12.49 7.04 -5.76
CA GLN A 69 13.50 7.99 -5.29
C GLN A 69 13.19 9.41 -5.75
N ASN A 70 13.94 10.40 -5.25
CA ASN A 70 13.70 11.80 -5.60
C ASN A 70 13.79 12.10 -7.11
N ALA A 71 14.63 11.37 -7.83
CA ALA A 71 14.73 11.50 -9.29
C ALA A 71 13.43 11.08 -10.00
N ASP A 72 12.82 9.98 -9.53
CA ASP A 72 11.53 9.49 -10.05
C ASP A 72 10.44 10.54 -9.78
N ALA A 73 10.38 11.07 -8.56
CA ALA A 73 9.42 12.10 -8.18
C ALA A 73 9.52 13.38 -9.02
N LYS A 74 10.76 13.81 -9.33
CA LYS A 74 10.98 14.95 -10.24
C LYS A 74 10.52 14.66 -11.65
N GLN A 75 10.70 13.43 -12.14
CA GLN A 75 10.20 13.03 -13.44
C GLN A 75 8.67 12.95 -13.46
N GLU A 76 8.05 12.44 -12.39
CA GLU A 76 6.59 12.38 -12.25
C GLU A 76 5.98 13.79 -12.32
N ILE A 77 6.46 14.74 -11.51
CA ILE A 77 5.90 16.08 -11.50
C ILE A 77 6.10 16.81 -12.83
N ARG A 78 7.26 16.63 -13.49
CA ARG A 78 7.52 17.21 -14.82
C ARG A 78 6.58 16.64 -15.90
N LYS A 79 6.13 15.40 -15.79
CA LYS A 79 5.14 14.84 -16.70
C LYS A 79 3.75 15.47 -16.50
N VAL A 80 3.39 15.75 -15.24
CA VAL A 80 2.11 16.38 -14.92
C VAL A 80 2.08 17.85 -15.38
N PHE A 81 3.22 18.57 -15.26
CA PHE A 81 3.34 19.99 -15.55
C PHE A 81 4.12 20.25 -16.85
N GLU A 82 3.84 19.57 -17.89
CA GLU A 82 4.53 19.70 -19.17
C GLU A 82 5.00 21.14 -19.48
N HIS A 83 6.23 21.27 -19.97
CA HIS A 83 6.86 22.54 -20.35
C HIS A 83 7.39 23.44 -19.20
N GLU A 84 7.24 23.09 -17.95
CA GLU A 84 7.80 23.85 -16.83
C GLU A 84 9.12 23.21 -16.34
N SER A 85 10.20 24.01 -16.21
CA SER A 85 11.54 23.49 -15.93
C SER A 85 11.82 23.22 -14.43
N GLU A 86 11.31 24.07 -13.55
CA GLU A 86 11.48 23.94 -12.08
C GLU A 86 10.16 24.16 -11.35
N ILE A 87 9.38 23.11 -11.20
CA ILE A 87 8.03 23.18 -10.61
C ILE A 87 8.11 23.08 -9.09
N PHE A 88 8.89 22.12 -8.59
CA PHE A 88 8.98 21.85 -7.17
C PHE A 88 10.34 21.22 -6.81
N THR A 89 10.97 21.69 -5.72
CA THR A 89 12.36 21.32 -5.40
C THR A 89 12.49 19.88 -4.92
N THR A 90 11.58 19.42 -4.04
CA THR A 90 11.69 18.11 -3.37
C THR A 90 10.37 17.33 -3.35
N PRO A 91 9.79 17.02 -4.51
CA PRO A 91 8.59 16.19 -4.54
C PRO A 91 8.88 14.78 -3.99
N LYS A 92 7.86 14.12 -3.47
CA LYS A 92 7.92 12.70 -3.12
C LYS A 92 7.39 11.84 -4.27
N PRO A 93 7.91 10.62 -4.48
CA PRO A 93 7.36 9.73 -5.50
C PRO A 93 5.96 9.22 -5.10
N THR A 94 5.03 9.18 -6.03
CA THR A 94 3.68 8.64 -5.80
C THR A 94 3.73 7.22 -5.28
N ARG A 95 4.62 6.40 -5.81
CA ARG A 95 4.82 5.00 -5.40
C ARG A 95 5.16 4.83 -3.91
N LEU A 96 5.88 5.79 -3.30
CA LEU A 96 6.11 5.78 -1.85
C LEU A 96 4.78 5.94 -1.09
N ILE A 97 3.98 6.92 -1.47
CA ILE A 97 2.70 7.19 -0.81
C ILE A 97 1.71 6.05 -1.06
N GLU A 98 1.62 5.54 -2.28
CA GLU A 98 0.82 4.36 -2.61
C GLU A 98 1.19 3.16 -1.73
N ARG A 99 2.48 2.94 -1.51
CA ARG A 99 2.96 1.88 -0.62
C ARG A 99 2.53 2.07 0.82
N ILE A 100 2.58 3.31 1.32
CA ILE A 100 2.08 3.66 2.67
C ILE A 100 0.58 3.38 2.75
N LEU A 101 -0.19 3.84 1.78
CA LEU A 101 -1.63 3.68 1.75
C LEU A 101 -2.06 2.21 1.64
N GLN A 102 -1.34 1.40 0.86
CA GLN A 102 -1.58 -0.06 0.77
C GLN A 102 -1.46 -0.78 2.12
N ILE A 103 -0.64 -0.24 3.03
CA ILE A 103 -0.39 -0.83 4.35
C ILE A 103 -1.34 -0.28 5.41
N ALA A 104 -1.69 1.01 5.32
CA ALA A 104 -2.30 1.76 6.41
C ALA A 104 -3.72 2.27 6.11
N ALA A 105 -4.23 2.10 4.90
CA ALA A 105 -5.52 2.67 4.50
C ALA A 105 -6.45 1.65 3.84
N ASP A 106 -7.67 1.58 4.30
CA ASP A 106 -8.75 0.83 3.67
C ASP A 106 -9.28 1.56 2.41
N PRO A 107 -10.07 0.89 1.55
CA PRO A 107 -10.60 1.48 0.32
C PRO A 107 -11.53 2.69 0.49
N ASP A 108 -12.02 2.96 1.68
CA ASP A 108 -12.93 4.08 2.02
C ASP A 108 -12.33 5.07 3.04
N SER A 109 -11.05 4.95 3.35
CA SER A 109 -10.34 5.80 4.32
C SER A 109 -10.30 7.27 3.91
N ILE A 110 -10.19 8.16 4.93
CA ILE A 110 -9.87 9.57 4.74
C ILE A 110 -8.39 9.77 5.06
N ILE A 111 -7.64 10.31 4.11
CA ILE A 111 -6.20 10.56 4.20
C ILE A 111 -5.96 12.05 4.42
N LEU A 112 -5.36 12.41 5.56
CA LEU A 112 -4.94 13.77 5.86
C LEU A 112 -3.44 13.93 5.62
N ASP A 113 -3.07 14.94 4.86
CA ASP A 113 -1.69 15.40 4.70
C ASP A 113 -1.61 16.88 5.05
N SER A 114 -1.03 17.16 6.20
CA SER A 114 -0.92 18.53 6.75
C SER A 114 0.25 19.32 6.19
N PHE A 115 1.06 18.76 5.31
CA PHE A 115 2.16 19.41 4.61
C PHE A 115 2.20 18.92 3.16
N ALA A 116 1.15 19.22 2.42
CA ALA A 116 0.84 18.62 1.11
C ALA A 116 1.95 18.81 0.07
N GLY A 117 2.74 19.88 0.19
CA GLY A 117 3.82 20.17 -0.73
C GLY A 117 3.31 20.19 -2.17
N SER A 118 3.88 19.36 -3.02
CA SER A 118 3.46 19.27 -4.42
C SER A 118 2.18 18.44 -4.66
N GLY A 119 1.42 18.05 -3.63
CA GLY A 119 0.16 17.29 -3.79
C GLY A 119 0.34 15.80 -4.13
N THR A 120 1.47 15.20 -3.78
CA THR A 120 1.75 13.79 -4.09
C THR A 120 0.74 12.85 -3.44
N THR A 121 0.28 13.16 -2.23
CA THR A 121 -0.68 12.33 -1.49
C THR A 121 -2.02 12.22 -2.22
N ALA A 122 -2.57 13.33 -2.70
CA ALA A 122 -3.79 13.28 -3.50
C ALA A 122 -3.60 12.49 -4.80
N HIS A 123 -2.47 12.69 -5.49
CA HIS A 123 -2.15 11.92 -6.70
C HIS A 123 -2.14 10.41 -6.42
N ALA A 124 -1.49 9.98 -5.35
CA ALA A 124 -1.46 8.58 -4.95
C ALA A 124 -2.85 8.02 -4.59
N VAL A 125 -3.66 8.79 -3.84
CA VAL A 125 -5.04 8.41 -3.51
C VAL A 125 -5.89 8.23 -4.76
N LEU A 126 -5.82 9.17 -5.70
CA LEU A 126 -6.56 9.11 -6.96
C LEU A 126 -6.14 7.91 -7.82
N ASN A 127 -4.83 7.64 -7.92
CA ASN A 127 -4.31 6.47 -8.62
C ASN A 127 -4.83 5.16 -8.02
N MET A 128 -4.80 5.04 -6.70
CA MET A 128 -5.28 3.84 -6.02
C MET A 128 -6.77 3.63 -6.21
N ASN A 129 -7.57 4.68 -6.09
CA ASN A 129 -9.01 4.59 -6.34
C ASN A 129 -9.32 4.15 -7.79
N LYS A 130 -8.58 4.68 -8.78
CA LYS A 130 -8.71 4.23 -10.17
C LYS A 130 -8.32 2.75 -10.34
N ALA A 131 -7.30 2.28 -9.61
CA ALA A 131 -6.76 0.94 -9.74
C ALA A 131 -7.63 -0.14 -9.07
N ASP A 132 -8.19 0.14 -7.89
CA ASP A 132 -8.92 -0.84 -7.08
C ASP A 132 -10.43 -0.56 -6.93
N GLY A 133 -10.92 0.55 -7.51
CA GLY A 133 -12.31 0.98 -7.39
C GLY A 133 -12.67 1.52 -6.00
N GLY A 134 -11.69 1.84 -5.17
CA GLY A 134 -11.89 2.42 -3.85
C GLY A 134 -12.48 3.84 -3.90
N ASN A 135 -12.91 4.31 -2.75
CA ASN A 135 -13.48 5.65 -2.56
C ASN A 135 -12.75 6.41 -1.44
N ARG A 136 -11.41 6.25 -1.40
CA ARG A 136 -10.58 7.01 -0.45
C ARG A 136 -10.72 8.49 -0.72
N LYS A 137 -10.77 9.27 0.35
CA LYS A 137 -10.82 10.73 0.30
C LYS A 137 -9.49 11.29 0.78
N PHE A 138 -9.17 12.50 0.35
CA PHE A 138 -8.00 13.22 0.83
C PHE A 138 -8.36 14.60 1.35
N ILE A 139 -7.62 15.04 2.36
CA ILE A 139 -7.60 16.40 2.88
C ILE A 139 -6.15 16.85 2.85
N LEU A 140 -5.86 17.88 2.07
CA LEU A 140 -4.53 18.45 1.96
C LEU A 140 -4.51 19.81 2.62
N VAL A 141 -3.48 20.10 3.41
CA VAL A 141 -3.23 21.42 3.98
C VAL A 141 -1.86 21.89 3.50
N GLU A 142 -1.80 23.08 2.95
CA GLU A 142 -0.56 23.72 2.51
C GLU A 142 -0.64 25.21 2.78
N MET A 143 0.38 25.76 3.39
CA MET A 143 0.41 27.17 3.80
C MET A 143 1.22 28.08 2.87
N MET A 144 1.94 27.49 1.92
CA MET A 144 2.82 28.23 1.03
C MET A 144 2.06 28.74 -0.20
N ASP A 145 2.55 29.80 -0.81
CA ASP A 145 1.93 30.50 -1.94
C ASP A 145 1.70 29.60 -3.18
N TYR A 146 2.42 28.48 -3.27
CA TYR A 146 2.24 27.50 -4.34
C TYR A 146 1.04 26.54 -4.14
N ALA A 147 0.27 26.68 -3.06
CA ALA A 147 -0.86 25.78 -2.76
C ALA A 147 -1.87 25.68 -3.92
N ASP A 148 -2.21 26.81 -4.55
CA ASP A 148 -3.08 26.82 -5.73
C ASP A 148 -2.31 26.39 -7.01
N SER A 149 -1.21 27.07 -7.30
CA SER A 149 -0.51 26.95 -8.58
C SER A 149 0.21 25.60 -8.78
N ILE A 150 0.61 24.91 -7.70
CA ILE A 150 1.28 23.61 -7.79
C ILE A 150 0.42 22.49 -7.18
N THR A 151 0.03 22.64 -5.90
CA THR A 151 -0.66 21.53 -5.18
C THR A 151 -2.02 21.25 -5.81
N ALA A 152 -2.89 22.24 -5.88
CA ALA A 152 -4.24 22.10 -6.45
C ALA A 152 -4.20 21.84 -7.94
N GLU A 153 -3.30 22.50 -8.67
CA GLU A 153 -3.16 22.32 -10.12
C GLU A 153 -2.69 20.90 -10.46
N ARG A 154 -1.77 20.30 -9.68
CA ARG A 154 -1.41 18.88 -9.84
C ARG A 154 -2.63 17.97 -9.71
N VAL A 155 -3.44 18.19 -8.68
CA VAL A 155 -4.66 17.39 -8.46
C VAL A 155 -5.62 17.53 -9.64
N LYS A 156 -5.85 18.74 -10.12
CA LYS A 156 -6.66 19.01 -11.32
C LYS A 156 -6.18 18.21 -12.54
N ARG A 157 -4.88 18.29 -12.83
CA ARG A 157 -4.29 17.60 -14.00
C ARG A 157 -4.38 16.09 -13.85
N VAL A 158 -4.17 15.54 -12.67
CA VAL A 158 -4.32 14.11 -12.41
C VAL A 158 -5.77 13.65 -12.63
N ILE A 159 -6.73 14.42 -12.18
CA ILE A 159 -8.17 14.12 -12.37
C ILE A 159 -8.55 14.15 -13.85
N ASN A 160 -8.10 15.16 -14.59
CA ASN A 160 -8.51 15.38 -15.98
C ASN A 160 -7.65 14.61 -17.00
N GLY A 161 -6.46 14.16 -16.59
CA GLY A 161 -5.43 13.66 -17.48
C GLY A 161 -4.43 14.75 -17.86
N TYR A 162 -3.24 14.32 -18.28
CA TYR A 162 -2.14 15.20 -18.66
C TYR A 162 -1.27 14.54 -19.74
N GLY A 163 -0.41 15.33 -20.36
CA GLY A 163 0.44 14.86 -21.43
C GLY A 163 -0.24 14.87 -22.79
N GLU A 164 0.55 14.84 -23.88
CA GLU A 164 0.07 14.89 -25.24
C GLU A 164 0.55 13.69 -26.07
N GLY A 165 -0.25 13.32 -27.07
CA GLY A 165 0.07 12.29 -28.04
C GLY A 165 0.41 10.94 -27.36
N LYS A 166 1.59 10.39 -27.66
CA LYS A 166 2.03 9.09 -27.10
C LYS A 166 2.38 9.14 -25.61
N LYS A 167 2.48 10.33 -25.01
CA LYS A 167 2.78 10.55 -23.59
C LYS A 167 1.54 10.90 -22.78
N ALA A 168 0.38 10.97 -23.41
CA ALA A 168 -0.87 11.27 -22.74
C ALA A 168 -1.17 10.23 -21.65
N VAL A 169 -1.53 10.73 -20.48
CA VAL A 169 -1.96 9.93 -19.31
C VAL A 169 -3.44 10.23 -19.10
N GLU A 170 -4.23 9.20 -19.15
CA GLU A 170 -5.67 9.30 -18.92
C GLU A 170 -5.96 9.73 -17.48
N GLY A 171 -6.87 10.67 -17.31
CA GLY A 171 -7.30 11.16 -16.01
C GLY A 171 -7.83 10.06 -15.10
N THR A 172 -7.66 10.26 -13.79
CA THR A 172 -8.20 9.35 -12.80
C THR A 172 -9.70 9.51 -12.60
N GLY A 173 -10.26 10.66 -13.04
CA GLY A 173 -11.58 11.08 -12.64
C GLY A 173 -11.62 11.56 -11.18
N GLY A 174 -12.82 11.82 -10.69
CA GLY A 174 -13.04 12.35 -9.35
C GLY A 174 -13.21 13.87 -9.33
N ASN A 175 -13.21 14.43 -8.13
CA ASN A 175 -13.29 15.87 -7.91
C ASN A 175 -12.61 16.25 -6.59
N PHE A 176 -12.40 17.55 -6.38
CA PHE A 176 -11.97 18.09 -5.10
C PHE A 176 -12.48 19.55 -4.97
N SER A 177 -12.50 20.06 -3.76
CA SER A 177 -12.77 21.45 -3.47
C SER A 177 -11.52 22.12 -2.93
N TYR A 178 -11.25 23.32 -3.42
CA TYR A 178 -10.15 24.16 -2.94
C TYR A 178 -10.71 25.27 -2.05
N TYR A 179 -10.07 25.49 -0.92
CA TYR A 179 -10.47 26.52 0.06
C TYR A 179 -9.25 27.32 0.48
N GLU A 180 -9.44 28.61 0.65
CA GLU A 180 -8.47 29.49 1.28
C GLU A 180 -9.01 29.96 2.62
N LEU A 181 -8.10 30.16 3.58
CA LEU A 181 -8.48 30.75 4.85
C LEU A 181 -8.84 32.24 4.65
N GLY A 182 -10.07 32.58 4.98
CA GLY A 182 -10.50 33.93 5.01
C GLY A 182 -9.90 34.75 6.18
N PRO A 183 -10.18 36.03 6.26
CA PRO A 183 -9.76 36.83 7.40
C PRO A 183 -10.35 36.30 8.71
N VAL A 184 -9.65 36.55 9.80
CA VAL A 184 -10.09 36.14 11.14
C VAL A 184 -11.44 36.79 11.45
N LEU A 185 -12.44 35.97 11.78
CA LEU A 185 -13.79 36.46 12.07
C LEU A 185 -13.90 37.18 13.43
N LEU A 186 -13.01 36.82 14.37
CA LEU A 186 -12.95 37.44 15.70
C LEU A 186 -11.52 37.96 15.89
N LEU A 187 -11.41 39.25 16.18
CA LEU A 187 -10.13 39.84 16.58
C LEU A 187 -9.73 39.31 17.98
N PRO A 188 -8.43 39.39 18.36
CA PRO A 188 -7.97 38.94 19.69
C PRO A 188 -8.65 39.67 20.86
N ASP A 189 -9.25 40.81 20.61
CA ASP A 189 -10.03 41.64 21.56
C ASP A 189 -11.53 41.29 21.61
N GLY A 190 -11.97 40.31 20.83
CA GLY A 190 -13.35 39.81 20.85
C GLY A 190 -14.37 40.65 20.08
N ASN A 191 -13.92 41.60 19.23
CA ASN A 191 -14.77 42.41 18.35
C ASN A 191 -14.80 41.86 16.93
#